data_c21c0e641cb85b975d70ea8428d48ff8
#
_entry.id   c21c0e641cb85b975d70ea8428d48ff8
#
_cell.length_a   1.000
_cell.length_b   1.000
_cell.length_c   1.000
_cell.angle_alpha   90.00
_cell.angle_beta   90.00
_cell.angle_gamma   90.00
#
_symmetry.space_group_name_H-M   'P 1'
#
loop_
_entity.id
_entity.type
_entity.pdbx_description
1 polymer ?
#
loop_
_entity_poly.entity_id
_entity_poly.type
_entity_poly.pdbx_seq_one_letter_code
_entity_poly.pdbx_strand_id
1 'polypeptide(L)'
;MAKLDIIDRDGRTAAQVDLPDSLMRPAASDHLIYEAVLAYRANQRQGTAATKTRADVSGGGKKPWRQKGTGRARVGSTRSPLWKKGGTVFGPEPRDYSTELPKKARRGALRSALAHKLAAGELIVASDLEVKEPKTKEAAALVKAYKLDSALLVDLAAHANLFRAARNLARVKAVDVAGLNIYDVLAHKSLVFTKRALEAVLERLK
;
A
#
# COMPACT_ATOMS: atom_id res chain seq x y z
N MET A 1 28.24 -0.24 14.44
CA MET A 1 27.85 -0.19 13.02
C MET A 1 27.75 -1.62 12.51
N ALA A 2 26.61 -2.05 12.04
CA ALA A 2 26.49 -3.35 11.35
C ALA A 2 26.91 -3.19 9.90
N LYS A 3 27.52 -4.26 9.39
CA LYS A 3 27.89 -4.34 7.97
C LYS A 3 26.93 -5.27 7.26
N LEU A 4 26.45 -4.87 6.11
CA LEU A 4 25.66 -5.70 5.20
C LEU A 4 26.48 -6.01 3.96
N ASP A 5 26.48 -7.27 3.58
CA ASP A 5 27.13 -7.71 2.36
C ASP A 5 26.34 -7.32 1.12
N ILE A 6 27.00 -6.78 0.13
CA ILE A 6 26.46 -6.55 -1.21
C ILE A 6 26.64 -7.83 -2.00
N ILE A 7 25.54 -8.41 -2.44
CA ILE A 7 25.48 -9.68 -3.16
C ILE A 7 25.40 -9.40 -4.66
N ASP A 8 26.25 -10.07 -5.44
CA ASP A 8 26.19 -10.04 -6.89
C ASP A 8 25.20 -11.08 -7.43
N ARG A 9 24.89 -11.01 -8.72
CA ARG A 9 23.98 -11.95 -9.41
C ARG A 9 24.43 -13.43 -9.30
N ASP A 10 25.71 -13.66 -9.12
CA ASP A 10 26.29 -14.99 -8.90
C ASP A 10 26.23 -15.47 -7.44
N GLY A 11 25.64 -14.67 -6.53
CA GLY A 11 25.56 -14.97 -5.10
C GLY A 11 26.85 -14.75 -4.32
N ARG A 12 27.83 -14.04 -4.91
CA ARG A 12 29.10 -13.71 -4.26
C ARG A 12 29.03 -12.34 -3.58
N THR A 13 29.72 -12.20 -2.44
CA THR A 13 29.88 -10.91 -1.78
C THR A 13 30.85 -10.03 -2.59
N ALA A 14 30.32 -8.95 -3.16
CA ALA A 14 31.11 -8.00 -3.95
C ALA A 14 31.72 -6.87 -3.10
N ALA A 15 30.99 -6.38 -2.09
CA ALA A 15 31.42 -5.30 -1.20
C ALA A 15 30.58 -5.33 0.08
N GLN A 16 30.87 -4.38 1.01
CA GLN A 16 30.10 -4.19 2.25
C GLN A 16 29.59 -2.76 2.34
N VAL A 17 28.42 -2.58 2.97
CA VAL A 17 27.83 -1.27 3.29
C VAL A 17 27.68 -1.17 4.79
N ASP A 18 28.15 -0.06 5.34
CA ASP A 18 27.97 0.27 6.75
C ASP A 18 26.56 0.82 6.99
N LEU A 19 25.85 0.24 7.97
CA LEU A 19 24.52 0.69 8.37
C LEU A 19 24.60 1.58 9.61
N PRO A 20 23.83 2.67 9.66
CA PRO A 20 23.78 3.52 10.84
C PRO A 20 23.11 2.79 12.00
N ASP A 21 23.61 3.02 13.23
CA ASP A 21 23.06 2.43 14.46
C ASP A 21 21.57 2.76 14.69
N SER A 22 21.10 3.87 14.11
CA SER A 22 19.70 4.27 14.16
C SER A 22 18.75 3.27 13.46
N LEU A 23 19.24 2.48 12.52
CA LEU A 23 18.46 1.43 11.85
C LEU A 23 18.51 0.11 12.62
N MET A 24 19.53 -0.10 13.45
CA MET A 24 19.73 -1.34 14.22
C MET A 24 18.77 -1.47 15.40
N ARG A 25 18.25 -0.35 15.88
CA ARG A 25 17.32 -0.34 17.01
C ARG A 25 15.92 -0.04 16.50
N PRO A 26 14.93 -0.92 16.71
CA PRO A 26 13.54 -0.59 16.41
C PRO A 26 13.18 0.67 17.21
N ALA A 27 13.04 1.78 16.51
CA ALA A 27 12.80 3.08 17.12
C ALA A 27 11.34 3.26 17.58
N ALA A 28 10.47 2.35 17.21
CA ALA A 28 9.04 2.46 17.47
C ALA A 28 8.45 1.11 17.92
N SER A 29 7.35 1.17 18.65
CA SER A 29 6.60 -0.02 19.03
C SER A 29 5.89 -0.63 17.81
N ASP A 30 5.58 -1.92 17.88
CA ASP A 30 4.79 -2.64 16.86
C ASP A 30 3.44 -1.98 16.62
N HIS A 31 2.89 -1.30 17.63
CA HIS A 31 1.66 -0.52 17.51
C HIS A 31 1.77 0.59 16.45
N LEU A 32 2.90 1.28 16.36
CA LEU A 32 3.11 2.32 15.34
C LEU A 32 3.17 1.75 13.93
N ILE A 33 3.74 0.56 13.77
CA ILE A 33 3.71 -0.18 12.50
C ILE A 33 2.26 -0.52 12.12
N TYR A 34 1.49 -1.02 13.07
CA TYR A 34 0.08 -1.35 12.88
C TYR A 34 -0.75 -0.13 12.47
N GLU A 35 -0.62 1.00 13.18
CA GLU A 35 -1.31 2.24 12.83
C GLU A 35 -0.94 2.73 11.42
N ALA A 36 0.34 2.66 11.04
CA ALA A 36 0.79 3.07 9.72
C ALA A 36 0.21 2.19 8.60
N VAL A 37 0.07 0.88 8.84
CA VAL A 37 -0.59 -0.05 7.90
C VAL A 37 -2.08 0.24 7.80
N LEU A 38 -2.77 0.49 8.92
CA LEU A 38 -4.18 0.85 8.91
C LEU A 38 -4.43 2.15 8.13
N ALA A 39 -3.64 3.18 8.40
CA ALA A 39 -3.73 4.45 7.69
C ALA A 39 -3.48 4.27 6.18
N TYR A 40 -2.45 3.49 5.80
CA TYR A 40 -2.17 3.19 4.39
C TYR A 40 -3.36 2.51 3.71
N ARG A 41 -3.95 1.48 4.33
CA ARG A 41 -5.11 0.76 3.79
C ARG A 41 -6.37 1.63 3.74
N ALA A 42 -6.60 2.48 4.74
CA ALA A 42 -7.72 3.40 4.78
C ALA A 42 -7.63 4.43 3.64
N ASN A 43 -6.43 4.99 3.41
CA ASN A 43 -6.19 5.99 2.37
C ASN A 43 -6.33 5.46 0.94
N GLN A 44 -6.36 4.14 0.74
CA GLN A 44 -6.62 3.53 -0.57
C GLN A 44 -8.11 3.35 -0.88
N ARG A 45 -8.99 3.55 0.11
CA ARG A 45 -10.43 3.40 -0.08
C ARG A 45 -10.99 4.64 -0.78
N GLN A 46 -11.67 4.44 -1.90
CA GLN A 46 -12.29 5.53 -2.66
C GLN A 46 -13.54 6.11 -2.01
N GLY A 47 -14.25 5.31 -1.21
CA GLY A 47 -15.45 5.76 -0.50
C GLY A 47 -16.62 6.19 -1.37
N THR A 48 -16.75 5.67 -2.57
CA THR A 48 -17.74 6.10 -3.59
C THR A 48 -19.09 5.39 -3.50
N ALA A 49 -19.26 4.48 -2.54
CA ALA A 49 -20.55 3.78 -2.37
C ALA A 49 -21.65 4.77 -1.99
N ALA A 50 -22.74 4.76 -2.75
CA ALA A 50 -23.87 5.64 -2.54
C ALA A 50 -25.20 4.90 -2.72
N THR A 51 -26.19 5.28 -1.95
CA THR A 51 -27.57 4.86 -2.15
C THR A 51 -28.48 6.09 -2.28
N LYS A 52 -29.55 5.95 -3.04
CA LYS A 52 -30.51 7.03 -3.21
C LYS A 52 -31.41 7.14 -1.98
N THR A 53 -31.38 8.28 -1.33
CA THR A 53 -32.31 8.65 -0.27
C THR A 53 -33.69 8.97 -0.85
N ARG A 54 -34.69 9.17 -0.01
CA ARG A 54 -36.03 9.58 -0.43
C ARG A 54 -36.02 10.84 -1.28
N ALA A 55 -35.09 11.75 -1.08
CA ALA A 55 -34.95 12.99 -1.85
C ALA A 55 -34.44 12.71 -3.28
N ASP A 56 -33.52 11.74 -3.44
CA ASP A 56 -32.80 11.48 -4.67
C ASP A 56 -33.56 10.54 -5.63
N VAL A 57 -34.52 9.77 -5.09
CA VAL A 57 -35.34 8.87 -5.91
C VAL A 57 -36.27 9.69 -6.80
N SER A 58 -36.32 9.37 -8.11
CA SER A 58 -37.23 10.01 -9.05
C SER A 58 -38.69 9.64 -8.77
N GLY A 59 -39.63 10.55 -9.05
CA GLY A 59 -41.07 10.38 -8.85
C GLY A 59 -41.61 11.09 -7.59
N GLY A 60 -42.80 10.81 -7.21
CA GLY A 60 -43.42 11.30 -5.96
C GLY A 60 -44.07 12.63 -6.09
N GLY A 61 -43.89 13.73 -5.94
CA GLY A 61 -44.50 15.07 -6.04
C GLY A 61 -45.97 15.17 -5.63
N LYS A 62 -46.81 14.24 -6.06
CA LYS A 62 -48.23 14.22 -5.73
C LYS A 62 -48.52 13.19 -4.65
N LYS A 63 -49.39 13.55 -3.68
CA LYS A 63 -49.87 12.62 -2.66
C LYS A 63 -50.72 11.54 -3.33
N PRO A 64 -50.44 10.23 -3.07
CA PRO A 64 -51.15 9.11 -3.79
C PRO A 64 -52.66 9.10 -3.59
N TRP A 65 -53.14 9.45 -2.39
CA TRP A 65 -54.57 9.58 -2.07
C TRP A 65 -54.84 10.55 -0.95
N ARG A 66 -56.10 10.93 -0.75
CA ARG A 66 -56.51 11.85 0.31
C ARG A 66 -56.27 11.27 1.70
N GLN A 67 -56.13 12.14 2.71
CA GLN A 67 -55.72 11.80 4.06
C GLN A 67 -56.69 10.87 4.82
N LYS A 68 -57.97 10.97 4.54
CA LYS A 68 -59.07 10.19 5.18
C LYS A 68 -60.09 9.76 4.14
N GLY A 69 -60.95 8.77 4.48
CA GLY A 69 -62.07 8.36 3.63
C GLY A 69 -61.71 7.40 2.46
N THR A 70 -60.53 6.73 2.49
CA THR A 70 -60.11 5.75 1.48
C THR A 70 -59.99 4.32 2.01
N GLY A 71 -60.15 4.09 3.34
CA GLY A 71 -59.94 2.79 3.97
C GLY A 71 -58.47 2.28 3.91
N ARG A 72 -57.54 3.07 3.33
CA ARG A 72 -56.14 2.70 3.17
C ARG A 72 -55.25 3.38 4.21
N ALA A 73 -54.05 2.81 4.47
CA ALA A 73 -53.05 3.45 5.33
C ALA A 73 -52.66 4.83 4.77
N ARG A 74 -52.38 5.75 5.66
CA ARG A 74 -51.97 7.15 5.32
C ARG A 74 -50.62 7.12 4.65
N VAL A 75 -50.50 7.75 3.47
CA VAL A 75 -49.24 7.82 2.68
C VAL A 75 -49.06 9.22 2.15
N GLY A 76 -47.85 9.76 2.35
CA GLY A 76 -47.49 11.10 1.87
C GLY A 76 -46.74 11.06 0.51
N SER A 77 -45.97 10.01 0.24
CA SER A 77 -45.17 9.91 -0.98
C SER A 77 -44.88 8.45 -1.33
N THR A 78 -44.85 8.14 -2.62
CA THR A 78 -44.46 6.83 -3.17
C THR A 78 -42.95 6.58 -3.06
N ARG A 79 -42.15 7.62 -2.78
CA ARG A 79 -40.70 7.51 -2.54
C ARG A 79 -40.35 7.07 -1.10
N SER A 80 -41.36 6.87 -0.24
CA SER A 80 -41.13 6.43 1.15
C SER A 80 -40.36 5.10 1.16
N PRO A 81 -39.45 4.90 2.13
CA PRO A 81 -38.72 3.64 2.29
C PRO A 81 -39.59 2.41 2.48
N LEU A 82 -40.84 2.61 2.92
CA LEU A 82 -41.85 1.55 3.09
C LEU A 82 -42.33 0.97 1.75
N TRP A 83 -42.10 1.67 0.67
CA TRP A 83 -42.56 1.27 -0.68
C TRP A 83 -41.45 0.58 -1.45
N LYS A 84 -41.80 -0.42 -2.26
CA LYS A 84 -40.88 -1.01 -3.23
C LYS A 84 -40.40 0.11 -4.17
N LYS A 85 -39.09 0.18 -4.41
CA LYS A 85 -38.44 1.26 -5.17
C LYS A 85 -38.44 2.64 -4.48
N GLY A 86 -38.79 2.72 -3.19
CA GLY A 86 -38.58 3.91 -2.37
C GLY A 86 -37.12 4.15 -2.01
N GLY A 87 -36.84 5.26 -1.34
CA GLY A 87 -35.47 5.61 -0.91
C GLY A 87 -34.97 4.70 0.22
N THR A 88 -33.65 4.57 0.30
CA THR A 88 -32.96 3.91 1.43
C THR A 88 -32.81 4.91 2.58
N VAL A 89 -33.03 4.48 3.83
CA VAL A 89 -32.95 5.40 5.00
C VAL A 89 -31.52 5.60 5.45
N PHE A 90 -30.81 4.52 5.77
CA PHE A 90 -29.45 4.51 6.32
C PHE A 90 -28.48 3.75 5.41
N GLY A 91 -28.56 4.03 4.11
CA GLY A 91 -27.64 3.44 3.15
C GLY A 91 -26.26 4.10 3.19
N PRO A 92 -25.26 3.50 2.53
CA PRO A 92 -23.97 4.11 2.41
C PRO A 92 -24.03 5.43 1.65
N GLU A 93 -23.28 6.40 2.12
CA GLU A 93 -23.05 7.70 1.47
C GLU A 93 -21.56 7.86 1.14
N PRO A 94 -21.21 8.59 0.07
CA PRO A 94 -19.81 8.88 -0.23
C PRO A 94 -19.15 9.58 0.95
N ARG A 95 -18.03 9.00 1.39
CA ARG A 95 -17.25 9.58 2.51
C ARG A 95 -15.76 9.42 2.29
N ASP A 96 -15.01 10.31 2.86
CA ASP A 96 -13.56 10.22 2.94
C ASP A 96 -13.14 9.27 4.06
N TYR A 97 -12.19 8.38 3.75
CA TYR A 97 -11.57 7.44 4.69
C TYR A 97 -10.12 7.81 4.99
N SER A 98 -9.64 8.96 4.49
CA SER A 98 -8.26 9.35 4.68
C SER A 98 -7.92 9.55 6.16
N THR A 99 -6.79 9.01 6.56
CA THR A 99 -6.24 9.13 7.91
C THR A 99 -4.82 9.68 7.80
N GLU A 100 -4.58 10.82 8.44
CA GLU A 100 -3.27 11.41 8.48
C GLU A 100 -2.47 10.94 9.69
N LEU A 101 -1.24 10.47 9.44
CA LEU A 101 -0.24 10.23 10.47
C LEU A 101 0.82 11.33 10.42
N PRO A 102 1.32 11.80 11.58
CA PRO A 102 2.44 12.73 11.65
C PRO A 102 3.66 12.23 10.87
N LYS A 103 4.39 13.12 10.21
CA LYS A 103 5.59 12.75 9.43
C LYS A 103 6.61 11.96 10.23
N LYS A 104 6.85 12.34 11.50
CA LYS A 104 7.76 11.62 12.42
C LYS A 104 7.27 10.19 12.70
N ALA A 105 5.97 9.99 12.89
CA ALA A 105 5.36 8.68 13.11
C ALA A 105 5.54 7.78 11.88
N ARG A 106 5.25 8.28 10.68
CA ARG A 106 5.45 7.54 9.41
C ARG A 106 6.92 7.13 9.19
N ARG A 107 7.87 8.04 9.45
CA ARG A 107 9.30 7.73 9.38
C ARG A 107 9.71 6.69 10.43
N GLY A 108 9.24 6.83 11.67
CA GLY A 108 9.50 5.88 12.75
C GLY A 108 8.97 4.48 12.45
N ALA A 109 7.74 4.38 11.94
CA ALA A 109 7.13 3.12 11.54
C ALA A 109 7.93 2.42 10.42
N LEU A 110 8.33 3.15 9.38
CA LEU A 110 9.13 2.59 8.29
C LEU A 110 10.52 2.18 8.78
N ARG A 111 11.16 2.98 9.63
CA ARG A 111 12.47 2.62 10.24
C ARG A 111 12.38 1.33 11.05
N SER A 112 11.34 1.16 11.87
CA SER A 112 11.13 -0.06 12.64
C SER A 112 10.86 -1.27 11.76
N ALA A 113 10.06 -1.12 10.70
CA ALA A 113 9.82 -2.21 9.75
C ALA A 113 11.11 -2.66 9.05
N LEU A 114 11.97 -1.72 8.66
CA LEU A 114 13.29 -2.03 8.08
C LEU A 114 14.21 -2.71 9.11
N ALA A 115 14.20 -2.27 10.37
CA ALA A 115 14.96 -2.90 11.44
C ALA A 115 14.52 -4.35 11.70
N HIS A 116 13.22 -4.63 11.68
CA HIS A 116 12.70 -6.01 11.77
C HIS A 116 13.16 -6.86 10.59
N LYS A 117 13.10 -6.34 9.36
CA LYS A 117 13.58 -7.06 8.16
C LYS A 117 15.08 -7.35 8.23
N LEU A 118 15.85 -6.39 8.73
CA LEU A 118 17.29 -6.57 8.94
C LEU A 118 17.59 -7.63 9.99
N ALA A 119 16.90 -7.60 11.13
CA ALA A 119 17.06 -8.59 12.20
C ALA A 119 16.68 -10.00 11.76
N ALA A 120 15.68 -10.13 10.89
CA ALA A 120 15.26 -11.40 10.30
C ALA A 120 16.19 -11.91 9.19
N GLY A 121 17.20 -11.13 8.75
CA GLY A 121 18.07 -11.47 7.62
C GLY A 121 17.34 -11.43 6.26
N GLU A 122 16.22 -10.74 6.18
CA GLU A 122 15.38 -10.63 4.99
C GLU A 122 15.71 -9.39 4.13
N LEU A 123 16.67 -8.57 4.57
CA LEU A 123 17.15 -7.40 3.84
C LEU A 123 18.43 -7.75 3.09
N ILE A 124 18.42 -7.61 1.78
CA ILE A 124 19.49 -7.95 0.87
C ILE A 124 19.91 -6.68 0.12
N VAL A 125 21.20 -6.49 -0.04
CA VAL A 125 21.74 -5.42 -0.90
C VAL A 125 22.31 -6.06 -2.14
N ALA A 126 21.73 -5.75 -3.30
CA ALA A 126 22.20 -6.21 -4.59
C ALA A 126 23.22 -5.22 -5.18
N SER A 127 24.23 -5.74 -5.87
CA SER A 127 25.19 -4.92 -6.60
C SER A 127 24.52 -4.15 -7.73
N ASP A 128 23.60 -4.81 -8.43
CA ASP A 128 22.87 -4.27 -9.57
C ASP A 128 21.51 -4.97 -9.75
N LEU A 129 20.48 -4.17 -10.03
CA LEU A 129 19.12 -4.62 -10.38
C LEU A 129 18.75 -4.20 -11.82
N GLU A 130 19.71 -3.78 -12.61
CA GLU A 130 19.47 -3.27 -13.96
C GLU A 130 18.93 -4.37 -14.89
N VAL A 131 17.85 -4.04 -15.59
CA VAL A 131 17.22 -4.85 -16.62
C VAL A 131 17.34 -4.09 -17.93
N LYS A 132 18.02 -4.68 -18.92
CA LYS A 132 18.30 -4.01 -20.20
C LYS A 132 17.02 -3.74 -20.99
N GLU A 133 16.15 -4.75 -21.08
CA GLU A 133 14.88 -4.66 -21.77
C GLU A 133 13.72 -4.85 -20.79
N PRO A 134 12.58 -4.18 -20.95
CA PRO A 134 11.42 -4.31 -20.07
C PRO A 134 10.67 -5.64 -20.28
N LYS A 135 11.41 -6.76 -20.28
CA LYS A 135 10.88 -8.12 -20.46
C LYS A 135 10.77 -8.83 -19.12
N THR A 136 9.64 -9.46 -18.87
CA THR A 136 9.40 -10.26 -17.65
C THR A 136 10.37 -11.41 -17.48
N LYS A 137 10.88 -11.97 -18.58
CA LYS A 137 11.89 -13.05 -18.57
C LYS A 137 13.18 -12.61 -17.88
N GLU A 138 13.66 -11.40 -18.14
CA GLU A 138 14.86 -10.86 -17.50
C GLU A 138 14.67 -10.63 -16.00
N ALA A 139 13.53 -10.01 -15.60
CA ALA A 139 13.20 -9.86 -14.21
C ALA A 139 13.05 -11.21 -13.48
N ALA A 140 12.43 -12.21 -14.13
CA ALA A 140 12.32 -13.56 -13.57
C ALA A 140 13.68 -14.24 -13.41
N ALA A 141 14.61 -14.05 -14.34
CA ALA A 141 15.98 -14.55 -14.24
C ALA A 141 16.71 -13.90 -13.06
N LEU A 142 16.55 -12.58 -12.87
CA LEU A 142 17.13 -11.83 -11.75
C LEU A 142 16.60 -12.36 -10.41
N VAL A 143 15.27 -12.53 -10.27
CA VAL A 143 14.64 -13.06 -9.06
C VAL A 143 15.14 -14.47 -8.74
N LYS A 144 15.32 -15.31 -9.75
CA LYS A 144 15.89 -16.66 -9.58
C LYS A 144 17.36 -16.63 -9.18
N ALA A 145 18.17 -15.73 -9.75
CA ALA A 145 19.58 -15.59 -9.42
C ALA A 145 19.76 -15.26 -7.92
N TYR A 146 18.96 -14.36 -7.39
CA TYR A 146 18.95 -14.03 -5.96
C TYR A 146 18.15 -15.01 -5.08
N LYS A 147 17.59 -16.10 -5.62
CA LYS A 147 16.80 -17.14 -4.92
C LYS A 147 15.63 -16.56 -4.10
N LEU A 148 14.89 -15.62 -4.69
CA LEU A 148 13.80 -14.92 -4.04
C LEU A 148 12.45 -15.56 -4.38
N ASP A 149 11.62 -15.84 -3.36
CA ASP A 149 10.26 -16.34 -3.52
C ASP A 149 9.23 -15.21 -3.55
N SER A 150 9.39 -14.25 -2.63
CA SER A 150 8.56 -13.05 -2.52
C SER A 150 9.47 -11.86 -2.24
N ALA A 151 9.53 -10.91 -3.17
CA ALA A 151 10.52 -9.84 -3.11
C ALA A 151 9.95 -8.47 -3.42
N LEU A 152 10.36 -7.49 -2.62
CA LEU A 152 10.23 -6.08 -2.92
C LEU A 152 11.60 -5.58 -3.42
N LEU A 153 11.66 -5.20 -4.68
CA LEU A 153 12.86 -4.65 -5.31
C LEU A 153 12.78 -3.12 -5.23
N VAL A 154 13.78 -2.50 -4.62
CA VAL A 154 13.82 -1.05 -4.43
C VAL A 154 15.02 -0.47 -5.16
N ASP A 155 14.76 0.41 -6.12
CA ASP A 155 15.80 1.02 -6.92
C ASP A 155 15.48 2.50 -7.21
N LEU A 156 16.37 3.17 -7.89
CA LEU A 156 16.17 4.55 -8.30
C LEU A 156 15.18 4.64 -9.47
N ALA A 157 14.44 5.75 -9.55
CA ALA A 157 13.46 6.00 -10.60
C ALA A 157 14.04 5.95 -12.04
N ALA A 158 15.35 6.13 -12.18
CA ALA A 158 16.05 6.03 -13.46
C ALA A 158 15.96 4.64 -14.12
N HIS A 159 15.75 3.57 -13.34
CA HIS A 159 15.67 2.19 -13.81
C HIS A 159 14.23 1.76 -14.15
N ALA A 160 13.55 2.53 -15.00
CA ALA A 160 12.15 2.31 -15.39
C ALA A 160 11.87 0.92 -16.00
N ASN A 161 12.87 0.31 -16.64
CA ASN A 161 12.74 -1.02 -17.24
C ASN A 161 12.49 -2.11 -16.19
N LEU A 162 13.14 -2.02 -15.01
CA LEU A 162 12.92 -2.94 -13.89
C LEU A 162 11.45 -2.92 -13.43
N PHE A 163 10.88 -1.73 -13.26
CA PHE A 163 9.49 -1.58 -12.79
C PHE A 163 8.48 -2.16 -13.79
N ARG A 164 8.72 -1.96 -15.09
CA ARG A 164 7.88 -2.55 -16.15
C ARG A 164 8.01 -4.05 -16.23
N ALA A 165 9.24 -4.58 -16.14
CA ALA A 165 9.54 -6.00 -16.23
C ALA A 165 9.00 -6.79 -15.03
N ALA A 166 9.06 -6.24 -13.81
CA ALA A 166 8.60 -6.89 -12.60
C ALA A 166 7.07 -6.88 -12.43
N ARG A 167 6.36 -5.95 -13.09
CA ARG A 167 4.92 -5.71 -12.88
C ARG A 167 4.03 -6.95 -13.04
N ASN A 168 4.39 -7.86 -13.94
CA ASN A 168 3.60 -9.07 -14.21
C ASN A 168 4.04 -10.30 -13.39
N LEU A 169 5.09 -10.19 -12.58
CA LEU A 169 5.55 -11.30 -11.76
C LEU A 169 4.71 -11.40 -10.48
N ALA A 170 4.20 -12.60 -10.21
CA ALA A 170 3.52 -12.85 -8.95
C ALA A 170 4.50 -12.75 -7.77
N ARG A 171 4.06 -12.15 -6.66
CA ARG A 171 4.83 -12.01 -5.41
C ARG A 171 6.11 -11.17 -5.53
N VAL A 172 6.32 -10.48 -6.66
CA VAL A 172 7.45 -9.57 -6.85
C VAL A 172 6.90 -8.20 -7.17
N LYS A 173 7.40 -7.18 -6.49
CA LYS A 173 7.06 -5.80 -6.75
C LYS A 173 8.35 -4.99 -6.84
N ALA A 174 8.45 -4.13 -7.83
CA ALA A 174 9.53 -3.16 -7.93
C ALA A 174 8.98 -1.75 -7.69
N VAL A 175 9.65 -0.99 -6.85
CA VAL A 175 9.27 0.38 -6.48
C VAL A 175 10.50 1.27 -6.46
N ASP A 176 10.30 2.56 -6.70
CA ASP A 176 11.32 3.57 -6.48
C ASP A 176 11.44 3.93 -5.00
N VAL A 177 12.53 4.62 -4.65
CA VAL A 177 12.77 5.07 -3.27
C VAL A 177 11.64 5.97 -2.75
N ALA A 178 11.00 6.78 -3.61
CA ALA A 178 9.91 7.65 -3.21
C ALA A 178 8.62 6.85 -2.95
N GLY A 179 8.37 5.79 -3.73
CA GLY A 179 7.21 4.91 -3.61
C GLY A 179 7.30 3.87 -2.48
N LEU A 180 8.46 3.75 -1.81
CA LEU A 180 8.63 2.81 -0.71
C LEU A 180 7.66 3.14 0.43
N ASN A 181 6.83 2.17 0.79
CA ASN A 181 5.83 2.27 1.85
C ASN A 181 5.88 1.06 2.79
N ILE A 182 5.32 1.24 3.98
CA ILE A 182 5.36 0.22 5.03
C ILE A 182 4.59 -1.05 4.67
N TYR A 183 3.48 -0.92 3.94
CA TYR A 183 2.65 -2.05 3.55
C TYR A 183 3.42 -3.01 2.63
N ASP A 184 4.09 -2.49 1.61
CA ASP A 184 4.89 -3.29 0.68
C ASP A 184 6.09 -3.94 1.38
N VAL A 185 6.75 -3.24 2.31
CA VAL A 185 7.86 -3.79 3.11
C VAL A 185 7.41 -5.01 3.92
N LEU A 186 6.22 -4.97 4.51
CA LEU A 186 5.70 -6.08 5.31
C LEU A 186 5.07 -7.20 4.48
N ALA A 187 4.49 -6.85 3.32
CA ALA A 187 3.82 -7.81 2.43
C ALA A 187 4.78 -8.78 1.75
N HIS A 188 6.03 -8.37 1.54
CA HIS A 188 7.05 -9.18 0.88
C HIS A 188 8.04 -9.75 1.90
N LYS A 189 8.46 -11.00 1.68
CA LYS A 189 9.43 -11.66 2.57
C LYS A 189 10.80 -11.00 2.44
N SER A 190 11.33 -10.94 1.24
CA SER A 190 12.67 -10.39 0.98
C SER A 190 12.59 -8.95 0.50
N LEU A 191 13.44 -8.10 1.05
CA LEU A 191 13.57 -6.70 0.67
C LEU A 191 14.95 -6.50 0.04
N VAL A 192 14.96 -6.15 -1.25
CA VAL A 192 16.20 -6.03 -2.03
C VAL A 192 16.42 -4.58 -2.43
N PHE A 193 17.55 -4.04 -2.07
CA PHE A 193 17.98 -2.68 -2.43
C PHE A 193 19.19 -2.71 -3.34
N THR A 194 19.30 -1.74 -4.24
CA THR A 194 20.61 -1.35 -4.76
C THR A 194 21.33 -0.50 -3.70
N LYS A 195 22.66 -0.46 -3.72
CA LYS A 195 23.46 0.36 -2.79
C LYS A 195 22.98 1.82 -2.77
N ARG A 196 22.81 2.42 -3.95
CA ARG A 196 22.36 3.81 -4.09
C ARG A 196 20.96 4.03 -3.55
N ALA A 197 20.03 3.08 -3.79
CA ALA A 197 18.67 3.15 -3.26
C ALA A 197 18.64 3.05 -1.73
N LEU A 198 19.46 2.18 -1.14
CA LEU A 198 19.59 2.07 0.31
C LEU A 198 20.09 3.38 0.93
N GLU A 199 21.16 3.97 0.39
CA GLU A 199 21.69 5.25 0.84
C GLU A 199 20.62 6.35 0.78
N ALA A 200 19.87 6.44 -0.32
CA ALA A 200 18.79 7.41 -0.47
C ALA A 200 17.63 7.19 0.53
N VAL A 201 17.27 5.93 0.81
CA VAL A 201 16.26 5.62 1.85
C VAL A 201 16.76 6.00 3.23
N LEU A 202 18.02 5.72 3.56
CA LEU A 202 18.62 6.11 4.84
C LEU A 202 18.63 7.62 5.03
N GLU A 203 18.91 8.38 3.98
CA GLU A 203 18.85 9.85 4.01
C GLU A 203 17.41 10.37 4.21
N ARG A 204 16.42 9.77 3.54
CA ARG A 204 15.01 10.10 3.72
C ARG A 204 14.51 9.83 5.14
N LEU A 205 15.10 8.89 5.85
CA LEU A 205 14.72 8.48 7.20
C LEU A 205 15.39 9.29 8.31
N LYS A 206 16.37 10.10 8.00
CA LYS A 206 16.93 11.08 8.95
C LYS A 206 15.88 12.14 9.28
#